data_1961b0f0d66c71fae5d3b6ffebd071ea
#
_entry.id   1961b0f0d66c71fae5d3b6ffebd071ea
#
_cell.length_a   1.000
_cell.length_b   1.000
_cell.length_c   1.000
_cell.angle_alpha   90.00
_cell.angle_beta   90.00
_cell.angle_gamma   90.00
#
_symmetry.space_group_name_H-M   'P 1'
#
loop_
_entity.id
_entity.type
_entity.pdbx_description
1 polymer ?
#
loop_
_entity_poly.entity_id
_entity_poly.type
_entity_poly.pdbx_seq_one_letter_code
_entity_poly.pdbx_strand_id
1 'polypeptide(L)'
;MKLRADFHTHTTYCDGKSTPRQMVEAAYRMGLTDFGISGHADFSMYQPGFGMSDEILEAYKKELRKLKEDYAGKMNLYIGIELDTLGPVQQADDYAIGSTHCVLKNGEPITVDDRIGRAHV
;
A
#
# COMPACT_ATOMS: atom_id res chain seq x y z
N MET A 1 -22.33 -2.72 16.80
CA MET A 1 -20.86 -2.76 16.84
C MET A 1 -20.28 -1.56 16.12
N LYS A 2 -19.34 -0.91 16.74
CA LYS A 2 -18.70 0.26 16.13
C LYS A 2 -17.67 -0.18 15.11
N LEU A 3 -17.75 0.31 13.87
CA LEU A 3 -16.78 0.05 12.83
C LEU A 3 -15.45 0.72 13.18
N ARG A 4 -14.37 -0.05 13.09
CA ARG A 4 -13.00 0.46 13.19
C ARG A 4 -12.22 -0.04 11.99
N ALA A 5 -11.72 0.88 11.19
CA ALA A 5 -11.11 0.53 9.91
C ALA A 5 -9.88 1.38 9.62
N ASP A 6 -8.95 0.79 8.89
CA ASP A 6 -7.82 1.49 8.29
C ASP A 6 -7.53 0.82 6.94
N PHE A 7 -7.59 1.60 5.86
CA PHE A 7 -7.43 1.08 4.51
C PHE A 7 -6.18 1.61 3.80
N HIS A 8 -5.33 2.37 4.50
CA HIS A 8 -4.14 2.93 3.88
C HIS A 8 -2.90 2.54 4.69
N THR A 9 -2.41 1.34 4.43
CA THR A 9 -1.25 0.79 5.13
C THR A 9 -0.29 0.13 4.15
N HIS A 10 0.96 -0.01 4.59
CA HIS A 10 2.05 -0.53 3.78
C HIS A 10 2.78 -1.64 4.51
N THR A 11 3.51 -2.45 3.75
CA THR A 11 4.28 -3.58 4.29
C THR A 11 5.66 -3.63 3.65
N THR A 12 6.42 -4.64 4.02
CA THR A 12 7.75 -4.90 3.43
C THR A 12 7.71 -5.24 1.94
N TYR A 13 6.52 -5.43 1.35
CA TYR A 13 6.42 -5.60 -0.11
C TYR A 13 6.70 -4.31 -0.87
N CYS A 14 6.59 -3.16 -0.22
CA CYS A 14 6.98 -1.87 -0.79
C CYS A 14 7.88 -1.13 0.19
N ASP A 15 7.41 -0.06 0.81
CA ASP A 15 8.25 0.77 1.68
C ASP A 15 7.92 0.66 3.18
N GLY A 16 7.02 -0.23 3.55
CA GLY A 16 6.70 -0.47 4.95
C GLY A 16 7.77 -1.26 5.66
N LYS A 17 7.76 -1.22 6.98
CA LYS A 17 8.78 -1.85 7.82
C LYS A 17 8.34 -3.19 8.40
N SER A 18 7.05 -3.49 8.36
CA SER A 18 6.49 -4.71 8.93
C SER A 18 5.96 -5.63 7.83
N THR A 19 6.01 -6.92 8.10
CA THR A 19 5.44 -7.91 7.17
C THR A 19 3.92 -7.82 7.16
N PRO A 20 3.26 -8.33 6.11
CA PRO A 20 1.79 -8.38 6.10
C PRO A 20 1.21 -9.07 7.34
N ARG A 21 1.78 -10.19 7.76
CA ARG A 21 1.31 -10.90 8.95
C ARG A 21 1.41 -10.04 10.20
N GLN A 22 2.53 -9.35 10.38
CA GLN A 22 2.72 -8.45 11.53
C GLN A 22 1.69 -7.33 11.53
N MET A 23 1.42 -6.76 10.36
CA MET A 23 0.43 -5.69 10.21
C MET A 23 -0.98 -6.19 10.55
N VAL A 24 -1.34 -7.35 10.03
CA VAL A 24 -2.67 -7.94 10.26
C VAL A 24 -2.86 -8.30 11.74
N GLU A 25 -1.83 -8.90 12.35
CA GLU A 25 -1.89 -9.24 13.78
C GLU A 25 -2.04 -7.99 14.64
N ALA A 26 -1.28 -6.93 14.34
CA ALA A 26 -1.38 -5.67 15.08
C ALA A 26 -2.78 -5.05 14.93
N ALA A 27 -3.31 -5.02 13.72
CA ALA A 27 -4.65 -4.50 13.46
C ALA A 27 -5.71 -5.27 14.26
N TYR A 28 -5.61 -6.58 14.28
CA TYR A 28 -6.55 -7.42 15.02
C TYR A 28 -6.47 -7.15 16.54
N ARG A 29 -5.24 -7.05 17.07
CA ARG A 29 -5.04 -6.74 18.49
C ARG A 29 -5.57 -5.37 18.88
N MET A 30 -5.52 -4.40 17.97
CA MET A 30 -6.07 -3.07 18.19
C MET A 30 -7.59 -3.02 18.14
N GLY A 31 -8.23 -4.13 17.77
CA GLY A 31 -9.68 -4.19 17.70
C GLY A 31 -10.27 -3.66 16.41
N LEU A 32 -9.49 -3.61 15.33
CA LEU A 32 -10.03 -3.23 14.03
C LEU A 32 -10.97 -4.32 13.52
N THR A 33 -12.09 -3.91 12.94
CA THR A 33 -13.06 -4.82 12.34
C THR A 33 -12.78 -5.02 10.86
N ASP A 34 -12.21 -3.99 10.23
CA ASP A 34 -11.91 -3.97 8.80
C ASP A 34 -10.52 -3.38 8.59
N PHE A 35 -9.69 -4.08 7.84
CA PHE A 35 -8.31 -3.67 7.64
C PHE A 35 -7.90 -3.91 6.19
N GLY A 36 -7.32 -2.88 5.58
CA GLY A 36 -6.83 -2.95 4.22
C GLY A 36 -5.35 -2.66 4.15
N ILE A 37 -4.65 -3.40 3.32
CA ILE A 37 -3.26 -3.14 2.98
C ILE A 37 -3.23 -2.63 1.55
N SER A 38 -2.59 -1.47 1.35
CA SER A 38 -2.56 -0.77 0.07
C SER A 38 -1.11 -0.51 -0.37
N GLY A 39 -0.41 -1.59 -0.74
CA GLY A 39 0.97 -1.48 -1.19
C GLY A 39 1.11 -0.57 -2.41
N HIS A 40 2.26 0.11 -2.52
CA HIS A 40 2.54 0.99 -3.64
C HIS A 40 2.63 0.24 -4.96
N ALA A 41 1.96 0.75 -5.98
CA ALA A 41 2.10 0.29 -7.35
C ALA A 41 3.54 0.50 -7.85
N ASP A 42 3.89 -0.14 -8.96
CA ASP A 42 5.21 0.01 -9.55
C ASP A 42 5.49 1.47 -9.92
N PHE A 43 6.55 2.01 -9.37
CA PHE A 43 6.99 3.37 -9.61
C PHE A 43 8.48 3.41 -9.94
N SER A 44 9.03 2.27 -10.34
CA SER A 44 10.47 2.10 -10.55
C SER A 44 11.03 3.00 -11.66
N MET A 45 10.20 3.45 -12.59
CA MET A 45 10.60 4.38 -13.65
C MET A 45 11.11 5.70 -13.08
N TYR A 46 10.52 6.17 -11.98
CA TYR A 46 10.86 7.45 -11.36
C TYR A 46 11.61 7.28 -10.06
N GLN A 47 11.37 6.19 -9.34
CA GLN A 47 11.98 5.94 -8.03
C GLN A 47 12.22 4.44 -7.88
N PRO A 48 13.41 3.94 -8.27
CA PRO A 48 13.73 2.50 -8.17
C PRO A 48 13.57 1.97 -6.74
N GLY A 49 12.97 0.77 -6.63
CA GLY A 49 12.77 0.12 -5.34
C GLY A 49 11.59 0.64 -4.53
N PHE A 50 10.83 1.60 -5.08
CA PHE A 50 9.74 2.24 -4.33
C PHE A 50 8.47 1.40 -4.28
N GLY A 51 8.07 0.79 -5.37
CA GLY A 51 6.79 0.10 -5.47
C GLY A 51 6.91 -1.35 -5.88
N MET A 52 5.77 -1.97 -6.11
CA MET A 52 5.70 -3.38 -6.47
C MET A 52 5.67 -3.56 -7.98
N SER A 53 6.64 -4.30 -8.53
CA SER A 53 6.57 -4.81 -9.89
C SER A 53 5.40 -5.78 -10.02
N ASP A 54 5.03 -6.15 -11.24
CA ASP A 54 3.95 -7.12 -11.44
C ASP A 54 4.23 -8.45 -10.73
N GLU A 55 5.48 -8.90 -10.73
CA GLU A 55 5.88 -10.13 -10.04
C GLU A 55 5.74 -10.02 -8.53
N ILE A 56 6.18 -8.91 -7.95
CA ILE A 56 6.05 -8.65 -6.52
C ILE A 56 4.57 -8.52 -6.15
N LEU A 57 3.79 -7.86 -6.99
CA LEU A 57 2.36 -7.70 -6.78
C LEU A 57 1.63 -9.05 -6.72
N GLU A 58 2.00 -10.00 -7.57
CA GLU A 58 1.39 -11.33 -7.53
C GLU A 58 1.72 -12.08 -6.24
N ALA A 59 2.97 -12.00 -5.76
CA ALA A 59 3.36 -12.58 -4.48
C ALA A 59 2.63 -11.92 -3.32
N TYR A 60 2.49 -10.61 -3.36
CA TYR A 60 1.75 -9.80 -2.39
C TYR A 60 0.29 -10.24 -2.31
N LYS A 61 -0.39 -10.33 -3.44
CA LYS A 61 -1.78 -10.78 -3.47
C LYS A 61 -1.94 -12.19 -2.91
N LYS A 62 -1.03 -13.09 -3.27
CA LYS A 62 -1.07 -14.47 -2.82
C LYS A 62 -0.97 -14.57 -1.29
N GLU A 63 -0.04 -13.85 -0.70
CA GLU A 63 0.13 -13.84 0.74
C GLU A 63 -1.07 -13.22 1.45
N LEU A 64 -1.58 -12.11 0.92
CA LEU A 64 -2.73 -11.44 1.54
C LEU A 64 -4.02 -12.27 1.41
N ARG A 65 -4.20 -13.01 0.32
CA ARG A 65 -5.33 -13.92 0.17
C ARG A 65 -5.29 -15.02 1.25
N LYS A 66 -4.11 -15.52 1.56
CA LYS A 66 -3.93 -16.51 2.63
C LYS A 66 -4.28 -15.92 4.00
N LEU A 67 -3.80 -14.73 4.28
CA LEU A 67 -4.12 -14.03 5.54
C LEU A 67 -5.62 -13.73 5.64
N LYS A 68 -6.24 -13.38 4.53
CA LYS A 68 -7.68 -13.14 4.48
C LYS A 68 -8.46 -14.38 4.89
N GLU A 69 -8.04 -15.56 4.43
CA GLU A 69 -8.62 -16.83 4.85
C GLU A 69 -8.37 -17.10 6.34
N ASP A 70 -7.15 -16.89 6.79
CA ASP A 70 -6.75 -17.15 8.19
C ASP A 70 -7.55 -16.29 9.18
N TYR A 71 -7.94 -15.10 8.78
CA TYR A 71 -8.68 -14.16 9.64
C TYR A 71 -10.18 -14.11 9.34
N ALA A 72 -10.69 -14.98 8.49
CA ALA A 72 -12.12 -15.04 8.20
C ALA A 72 -12.92 -15.27 9.47
N GLY A 73 -13.94 -14.44 9.69
CA GLY A 73 -14.74 -14.48 10.90
C GLY A 73 -14.16 -13.72 12.09
N LYS A 74 -12.91 -13.25 11.98
CA LYS A 74 -12.24 -12.48 13.03
C LYS A 74 -12.11 -11.01 12.66
N MET A 75 -11.69 -10.74 11.46
CA MET A 75 -11.49 -9.39 10.92
C MET A 75 -11.61 -9.46 9.41
N ASN A 76 -12.25 -8.47 8.81
CA ASN A 76 -12.32 -8.38 7.35
C ASN A 76 -11.03 -7.78 6.82
N LEU A 77 -10.31 -8.53 5.99
CA LEU A 77 -9.08 -8.08 5.36
C LEU A 77 -9.36 -7.76 3.89
N TYR A 78 -8.88 -6.60 3.44
CA TYR A 78 -9.04 -6.14 2.06
C TYR A 78 -7.67 -5.95 1.41
N ILE A 79 -7.57 -6.35 0.16
CA ILE A 79 -6.33 -6.31 -0.60
C ILE A 79 -6.40 -5.14 -1.57
N GLY A 80 -5.65 -4.10 -1.26
CA GLY A 80 -5.65 -2.87 -2.03
C GLY A 80 -4.32 -2.57 -2.69
N ILE A 81 -4.29 -1.49 -3.45
CA ILE A 81 -3.10 -0.97 -4.08
C ILE A 81 -3.17 0.56 -4.07
N GLU A 82 -2.03 1.18 -3.88
CA GLU A 82 -1.92 2.64 -3.98
C GLU A 82 -1.29 2.99 -5.32
N LEU A 83 -2.11 3.52 -6.23
CA LEU A 83 -1.68 3.92 -7.57
C LEU A 83 -1.11 5.33 -7.54
N ASP A 84 -0.10 5.57 -8.37
CA ASP A 84 0.45 6.91 -8.54
C ASP A 84 0.02 7.50 -9.88
N THR A 85 -0.12 8.84 -9.94
CA THR A 85 -0.55 9.53 -11.15
C THR A 85 0.42 9.38 -12.32
N LEU A 86 1.70 9.15 -12.06
CA LEU A 86 2.72 8.95 -13.08
C LEU A 86 3.07 7.49 -13.33
N GLY A 87 2.55 6.57 -12.52
CA GLY A 87 2.86 5.16 -12.62
C GLY A 87 1.88 4.40 -13.50
N PRO A 88 2.17 3.12 -13.76
CA PRO A 88 1.27 2.26 -14.50
C PRO A 88 0.01 1.95 -13.68
N VAL A 89 -1.06 1.57 -14.38
CA VAL A 89 -2.27 1.10 -13.73
C VAL A 89 -2.14 -0.41 -13.49
N GLN A 90 -2.06 -0.78 -12.23
CA GLN A 90 -2.06 -2.17 -11.77
C GLN A 90 -3.34 -2.39 -10.97
N GLN A 91 -3.70 -3.64 -10.75
CA GLN A 91 -4.94 -3.98 -10.05
C GLN A 91 -4.70 -4.87 -8.85
N ALA A 92 -5.39 -4.57 -7.77
CA ALA A 92 -5.50 -5.44 -6.61
C ALA A 92 -6.89 -6.04 -6.54
N ASP A 93 -7.10 -6.96 -5.58
CA ASP A 93 -8.36 -7.71 -5.51
C ASP A 93 -9.55 -6.86 -5.11
N ASP A 94 -9.38 -5.91 -4.18
CA ASP A 94 -10.52 -5.28 -3.52
C ASP A 94 -10.65 -3.78 -3.77
N TYR A 95 -9.55 -3.01 -3.78
CA TYR A 95 -9.65 -1.56 -3.94
C TYR A 95 -8.33 -0.94 -4.39
N ALA A 96 -8.43 0.33 -4.80
CA ALA A 96 -7.26 1.14 -5.15
C ALA A 96 -7.41 2.52 -4.52
N ILE A 97 -6.26 3.08 -4.13
CA ILE A 97 -6.14 4.47 -3.69
C ILE A 97 -5.36 5.22 -4.76
N GLY A 98 -5.85 6.38 -5.17
CA GLY A 98 -5.11 7.25 -6.07
C GLY A 98 -4.26 8.23 -5.28
N SER A 99 -3.02 8.43 -5.72
CA SER A 99 -2.07 9.26 -5.01
C SER A 99 -1.16 9.99 -5.98
N THR A 100 -0.56 11.10 -5.54
CA THR A 100 0.46 11.82 -6.29
C THR A 100 1.70 11.93 -5.41
N HIS A 101 2.71 11.11 -5.71
CA HIS A 101 3.98 11.12 -4.99
C HIS A 101 5.01 12.01 -5.69
N CYS A 102 4.82 12.28 -6.96
CA CYS A 102 5.80 12.95 -7.78
C CYS A 102 5.12 13.77 -8.86
N VAL A 103 5.68 14.93 -9.16
CA VAL A 103 5.28 15.75 -10.30
C VAL A 103 6.49 15.95 -11.21
N LEU A 104 6.23 16.18 -12.50
CA LEU A 104 7.30 16.46 -13.45
C LEU A 104 7.49 17.96 -13.59
N LYS A 105 8.73 18.41 -13.45
CA LYS A 105 9.12 19.79 -13.70
C LYS A 105 10.25 19.77 -14.73
N ASN A 106 10.01 20.34 -15.89
CA ASN A 106 10.98 20.33 -17.01
C ASN A 106 11.43 18.90 -17.37
N GLY A 107 10.51 17.93 -17.30
CA GLY A 107 10.80 16.53 -17.55
C GLY A 107 11.46 15.79 -16.41
N GLU A 108 11.78 16.47 -15.31
CA GLU A 108 12.44 15.86 -14.16
C GLU A 108 11.44 15.57 -13.04
N PRO A 109 11.50 14.37 -12.43
CA PRO A 109 10.62 14.04 -11.32
C PRO A 109 11.03 14.77 -10.04
N ILE A 110 10.05 15.35 -9.36
CA ILE A 110 10.22 15.98 -8.06
C ILE A 110 9.22 15.32 -7.12
N THR A 111 9.72 14.72 -6.04
CA THR A 111 8.83 14.07 -5.08
C THR A 111 8.10 15.11 -4.24
N VAL A 112 6.84 14.84 -3.99
CA VAL A 112 5.99 15.76 -3.20
C VAL A 112 6.52 15.88 -1.77
N ASP A 113 6.92 14.76 -1.19
CA ASP A 113 7.44 14.73 0.18
C ASP A 113 8.73 15.53 0.32
N ASP A 114 9.64 15.42 -0.63
CA ASP A 114 10.87 16.21 -0.64
C ASP A 114 10.57 17.70 -0.72
N ARG A 115 9.61 18.09 -1.56
CA ARG A 115 9.21 19.49 -1.68
C ARG A 115 8.62 20.01 -0.38
N ILE A 116 7.76 19.23 0.25
CA ILE A 116 7.15 19.60 1.52
C ILE A 116 8.22 19.71 2.60
N GLY A 117 9.12 18.74 2.68
CA GLY A 117 10.23 18.78 3.63
C GLY A 117 11.12 19.98 3.47
N ARG A 118 11.45 20.35 2.23
CA ARG A 118 12.28 21.52 1.94
C ARG A 118 11.56 22.82 2.23
N ALA A 119 10.26 22.87 2.01
CA ALA A 119 9.47 24.06 2.29
C ALA A 119 9.39 24.40 3.77
N HIS A 120 9.58 23.40 4.63
CA HIS A 120 9.51 23.57 6.08
C HIS A 120 10.86 23.66 6.78
N VAL A 121 11.91 23.56 6.03
CA VAL A 121 13.27 23.62 6.55
C VAL A 121 13.80 25.03 6.65
#